data_9248fb7beec89dc46dff5dcf5788f219
#
_entry.id   9248fb7beec89dc46dff5dcf5788f219
#
_cell.length_a   1.000
_cell.length_b   1.000
_cell.length_c   1.000
_cell.angle_alpha   90.00
_cell.angle_beta   90.00
_cell.angle_gamma   90.00
#
_symmetry.space_group_name_H-M   'P 1'
#
loop_
_entity.id
_entity.type
_entity.pdbx_description
1 polymer ?
#
loop_
_entity_poly.entity_id
_entity_poly.type
_entity_poly.pdbx_seq_one_letter_code
_entity_poly.pdbx_strand_id
1 'polypeptide(L)'
;MANQYSEKNNAQQLGNYRQAMEFLAHITLSKNTDNDKIVDKLKDLIYSYPNIDISSFVNKHHSILYSWIIQNIVRVYGQKYLGTVYILGGGIGVLGAMLLDTKLRIENIRNLDINGTCKFIADEMMKDEVLDNWKFKATTQDLFKVNYQTNRVEVELPDGTISKEFSEVPALVINTNCSHLNNMENDWYEKMIPKTRKMVLVGETGNVPHSYPNQKTFNAAYPMSFEQYNGVLTVDDKQYFMKIGIK
;
A
#
# COMPACT_ATOMS: atom_id res chain seq x y z
N MET A 1 39.18 -5.22 -2.22
CA MET A 1 37.77 -5.61 -1.95
C MET A 1 36.99 -4.54 -1.18
N ALA A 2 37.47 -3.94 -0.11
CA ALA A 2 36.77 -2.92 0.66
C ALA A 2 36.34 -1.67 -0.18
N ASN A 3 37.20 -1.16 -1.08
CA ASN A 3 36.89 0.01 -1.92
C ASN A 3 35.74 -0.27 -2.91
N GLN A 4 35.66 -1.43 -3.52
CA GLN A 4 34.59 -1.78 -4.47
C GLN A 4 33.21 -1.88 -3.78
N TYR A 5 33.16 -2.34 -2.53
CA TYR A 5 31.92 -2.37 -1.75
C TYR A 5 31.44 -0.97 -1.40
N SER A 6 32.35 -0.07 -1.03
CA SER A 6 32.01 1.32 -0.68
C SER A 6 31.51 2.11 -1.90
N GLU A 7 32.11 1.93 -3.07
CA GLU A 7 31.68 2.58 -4.31
C GLU A 7 30.31 2.08 -4.80
N LYS A 8 30.05 0.77 -4.70
CA LYS A 8 28.77 0.18 -5.06
C LYS A 8 27.64 0.66 -4.13
N ASN A 9 27.90 0.75 -2.82
CA ASN A 9 26.95 1.26 -1.84
C ASN A 9 26.61 2.73 -2.10
N ASN A 10 27.60 3.55 -2.40
CA ASN A 10 27.39 4.96 -2.73
C ASN A 10 26.59 5.13 -4.01
N ALA A 11 26.81 4.31 -5.04
CA ALA A 11 26.05 4.35 -6.28
C ALA A 11 24.58 3.96 -6.08
N GLN A 12 24.31 2.91 -5.28
CA GLN A 12 22.94 2.49 -4.93
C GLN A 12 22.22 3.57 -4.12
N GLN A 13 22.88 4.12 -3.11
CA GLN A 13 22.31 5.19 -2.27
C GLN A 13 21.97 6.43 -3.10
N LEU A 14 22.85 6.84 -4.01
CA LEU A 14 22.60 7.95 -4.92
C LEU A 14 21.42 7.65 -5.86
N GLY A 15 21.32 6.42 -6.36
CA GLY A 15 20.19 5.94 -7.14
C GLY A 15 18.86 6.06 -6.36
N ASN A 16 18.86 5.61 -5.11
CA ASN A 16 17.70 5.69 -4.23
C ASN A 16 17.27 7.15 -3.97
N TYR A 17 18.22 8.06 -3.70
CA TYR A 17 17.89 9.49 -3.55
C TYR A 17 17.27 10.06 -4.82
N ARG A 18 17.80 9.73 -6.00
CA ARG A 18 17.24 10.19 -7.28
C ARG A 18 15.81 9.69 -7.47
N GLN A 19 15.54 8.42 -7.18
CA GLN A 19 14.20 7.83 -7.25
C GLN A 19 13.24 8.49 -6.25
N ALA A 20 13.67 8.73 -5.01
CA ALA A 20 12.87 9.42 -4.01
C ALA A 20 12.55 10.86 -4.45
N MET A 21 13.52 11.58 -4.99
CA MET A 21 13.30 12.95 -5.52
C MET A 21 12.35 12.96 -6.71
N GLU A 22 12.45 12.00 -7.63
CA GLU A 22 11.50 11.86 -8.74
C GLU A 22 10.10 11.54 -8.24
N PHE A 23 9.97 10.61 -7.29
CA PHE A 23 8.70 10.28 -6.64
C PHE A 23 8.05 11.53 -6.02
N LEU A 24 8.80 12.27 -5.21
CA LEU A 24 8.32 13.47 -4.53
C LEU A 24 7.93 14.59 -5.50
N ALA A 25 8.67 14.76 -6.61
CA ALA A 25 8.36 15.74 -7.63
C ALA A 25 7.02 15.48 -8.35
N HIS A 26 6.54 14.22 -8.35
CA HIS A 26 5.29 13.82 -8.98
C HIS A 26 4.14 13.62 -7.98
N ILE A 27 4.38 13.71 -6.66
CA ILE A 27 3.28 13.73 -5.70
C ILE A 27 2.42 14.95 -5.99
N THR A 28 1.20 14.71 -6.47
CA THR A 28 0.22 15.75 -6.61
C THR A 28 -0.25 16.13 -5.22
N LEU A 29 0.19 17.28 -4.74
CA LEU A 29 -0.21 17.83 -3.45
C LEU A 29 -1.72 17.98 -3.43
N SER A 30 -2.44 17.05 -2.82
CA SER A 30 -3.77 17.35 -2.37
C SER A 30 -3.65 18.35 -1.20
N LYS A 31 -4.51 19.37 -1.12
CA LYS A 31 -4.56 20.31 0.02
C LYS A 31 -4.78 19.61 1.38
N ASN A 32 -4.84 18.28 1.40
CA ASN A 32 -5.16 17.43 2.54
C ASN A 32 -3.98 16.54 2.98
N THR A 33 -2.83 16.65 2.34
CA THR A 33 -1.62 15.88 2.69
C THR A 33 -0.51 16.83 3.13
N ASP A 34 0.15 16.49 4.23
CA ASP A 34 1.40 17.08 4.66
C ASP A 34 2.53 16.19 4.14
N ASN A 35 3.17 16.61 3.03
CA ASN A 35 4.20 15.77 2.40
C ASN A 35 5.55 15.82 3.11
N ASP A 36 5.72 16.68 4.10
CA ASP A 36 6.99 16.80 4.81
C ASP A 36 7.35 15.50 5.51
N LYS A 37 6.37 14.81 6.08
CA LYS A 37 6.60 13.53 6.77
C LYS A 37 7.05 12.40 5.84
N ILE A 38 6.46 12.27 4.65
CA ILE A 38 6.92 11.23 3.72
C ILE A 38 8.32 11.52 3.18
N VAL A 39 8.67 12.80 3.02
CA VAL A 39 10.03 13.22 2.65
C VAL A 39 11.04 12.76 3.70
N ASP A 40 10.78 13.07 4.97
CA ASP A 40 11.67 12.69 6.07
C ASP A 40 11.75 11.17 6.22
N LYS A 41 10.63 10.45 6.15
CA LYS A 41 10.62 8.98 6.22
C LYS A 41 11.44 8.33 5.09
N LEU A 42 11.32 8.79 3.85
CA LEU A 42 12.11 8.27 2.73
C LEU A 42 13.59 8.60 2.88
N LYS A 43 13.92 9.80 3.33
CA LYS A 43 15.29 10.23 3.61
C LYS A 43 15.95 9.35 4.67
N ASP A 44 15.27 9.15 5.80
CA ASP A 44 15.75 8.33 6.91
C ASP A 44 15.92 6.86 6.49
N LEU A 45 14.99 6.33 5.70
CA LEU A 45 15.09 4.99 5.13
C LEU A 45 16.33 4.83 4.25
N ILE A 46 16.55 5.75 3.29
CA ILE A 46 17.70 5.68 2.39
C ILE A 46 19.02 5.84 3.14
N TYR A 47 19.03 6.68 4.17
CA TYR A 47 20.21 6.87 5.01
C TYR A 47 20.54 5.60 5.83
N SER A 48 19.53 5.01 6.46
CA SER A 48 19.70 3.83 7.32
C SER A 48 19.95 2.54 6.53
N TYR A 49 19.43 2.46 5.32
CA TYR A 49 19.48 1.25 4.47
C TYR A 49 19.98 1.55 3.05
N PRO A 50 21.23 2.01 2.87
CA PRO A 50 21.73 2.47 1.58
C PRO A 50 21.78 1.39 0.48
N ASN A 51 21.74 0.11 0.88
CA ASN A 51 21.83 -1.03 -0.04
C ASN A 51 20.48 -1.58 -0.50
N ILE A 52 19.38 -1.06 0.03
CA ILE A 52 18.04 -1.50 -0.37
C ILE A 52 17.67 -0.81 -1.68
N ASP A 53 17.24 -1.60 -2.66
CA ASP A 53 16.63 -1.06 -3.88
C ASP A 53 15.17 -0.71 -3.62
N ILE A 54 14.86 0.59 -3.57
CA ILE A 54 13.50 1.10 -3.38
C ILE A 54 12.78 1.40 -4.71
N SER A 55 13.44 1.24 -5.85
CA SER A 55 12.93 1.66 -7.17
C SER A 55 11.60 0.99 -7.55
N SER A 56 11.38 -0.25 -7.10
CA SER A 56 10.13 -0.99 -7.32
C SER A 56 8.94 -0.43 -6.53
N PHE A 57 9.17 0.41 -5.51
CA PHE A 57 8.12 0.96 -4.64
C PHE A 57 8.04 2.48 -4.72
N VAL A 58 9.13 3.14 -5.09
CA VAL A 58 9.29 4.60 -5.09
C VAL A 58 9.73 5.03 -6.49
N ASN A 59 8.76 5.36 -7.34
CA ASN A 59 9.01 5.82 -8.71
C ASN A 59 7.86 6.72 -9.18
N LYS A 60 8.00 7.33 -10.36
CA LYS A 60 7.01 8.22 -10.97
C LYS A 60 5.60 7.59 -11.04
N HIS A 61 5.49 6.35 -11.53
CA HIS A 61 4.19 5.68 -11.67
C HIS A 61 3.50 5.50 -10.33
N HIS A 62 4.24 5.04 -9.30
CA HIS A 62 3.69 4.87 -7.96
C HIS A 62 3.28 6.19 -7.32
N SER A 63 4.06 7.28 -7.51
CA SER A 63 3.69 8.58 -6.95
C SER A 63 2.36 9.11 -7.49
N ILE A 64 2.19 9.04 -8.80
CA ILE A 64 0.96 9.48 -9.47
C ILE A 64 -0.21 8.55 -9.08
N LEU A 65 0.02 7.24 -9.10
CA LEU A 65 -0.99 6.24 -8.74
C LEU A 65 -1.45 6.39 -7.28
N TYR A 66 -0.53 6.48 -6.33
CA TYR A 66 -0.86 6.61 -4.90
C TYR A 66 -1.57 7.93 -4.62
N SER A 67 -1.12 9.04 -5.23
CA SER A 67 -1.81 10.33 -5.14
C SER A 67 -3.25 10.24 -5.64
N TRP A 68 -3.49 9.58 -6.78
CA TRP A 68 -4.82 9.38 -7.32
C TRP A 68 -5.71 8.50 -6.43
N ILE A 69 -5.16 7.42 -5.87
CA ILE A 69 -5.86 6.55 -4.92
C ILE A 69 -6.28 7.37 -3.69
N ILE A 70 -5.36 8.10 -3.08
CA ILE A 70 -5.59 8.88 -1.88
C ILE A 70 -6.63 9.98 -2.12
N GLN A 71 -6.51 10.76 -3.22
CA GLN A 71 -7.47 11.80 -3.57
C GLN A 71 -8.90 11.26 -3.66
N ASN A 72 -9.08 10.07 -4.25
CA ASN A 72 -10.40 9.49 -4.39
C ASN A 72 -10.91 8.84 -3.09
N ILE A 73 -10.04 8.26 -2.26
CA ILE A 73 -10.40 7.82 -0.90
C ILE A 73 -10.87 9.02 -0.06
N VAL A 74 -10.12 10.13 -0.09
CA VAL A 74 -10.49 11.37 0.60
C VAL A 74 -11.81 11.92 0.06
N ARG A 75 -12.01 11.91 -1.25
CA ARG A 75 -13.26 12.36 -1.88
C ARG A 75 -14.47 11.54 -1.45
N VAL A 76 -14.32 10.21 -1.38
CA VAL A 76 -15.41 9.27 -1.07
C VAL A 76 -15.73 9.25 0.43
N TYR A 77 -14.70 9.22 1.26
CA TYR A 77 -14.89 9.02 2.70
C TYR A 77 -14.81 10.32 3.51
N GLY A 78 -14.03 11.31 3.07
CA GLY A 78 -13.93 12.61 3.72
C GLY A 78 -13.56 12.51 5.20
N GLN A 79 -14.42 13.02 6.08
CA GLN A 79 -14.23 12.98 7.53
C GLN A 79 -14.83 11.73 8.22
N LYS A 80 -15.31 10.74 7.44
CA LYS A 80 -15.85 9.51 8.01
C LYS A 80 -14.77 8.71 8.71
N TYR A 81 -15.13 8.12 9.84
CA TYR A 81 -14.26 7.19 10.53
C TYR A 81 -14.12 5.88 9.73
N LEU A 82 -12.88 5.49 9.47
CA LEU A 82 -12.56 4.35 8.61
C LEU A 82 -12.15 3.11 9.40
N GLY A 83 -11.91 3.22 10.73
CA GLY A 83 -11.44 2.10 11.52
C GLY A 83 -10.08 1.57 11.04
N THR A 84 -9.90 0.25 11.09
CA THR A 84 -8.69 -0.41 10.60
C THR A 84 -8.71 -0.56 9.08
N VAL A 85 -7.65 -0.13 8.43
CA VAL A 85 -7.44 -0.19 6.98
C VAL A 85 -6.39 -1.27 6.67
N TYR A 86 -6.74 -2.24 5.82
CA TYR A 86 -5.79 -3.21 5.28
C TYR A 86 -5.30 -2.75 3.92
N ILE A 87 -3.98 -2.74 3.73
CA ILE A 87 -3.32 -2.51 2.44
C ILE A 87 -2.68 -3.83 2.02
N LEU A 88 -3.16 -4.42 0.95
CA LEU A 88 -2.71 -5.72 0.44
C LEU A 88 -1.63 -5.50 -0.64
N GLY A 89 -0.51 -6.21 -0.49
CA GLY A 89 0.68 -6.00 -1.31
C GLY A 89 1.25 -4.59 -1.10
N GLY A 90 1.25 -4.13 0.15
CA GLY A 90 1.59 -2.75 0.49
C GLY A 90 3.08 -2.42 0.42
N GLY A 91 3.92 -3.40 0.03
CA GLY A 91 5.36 -3.22 -0.12
C GLY A 91 6.00 -2.61 1.12
N ILE A 92 6.86 -1.65 0.92
CA ILE A 92 7.58 -0.95 2.02
C ILE A 92 6.72 0.11 2.75
N GLY A 93 5.39 0.12 2.58
CA GLY A 93 4.47 0.95 3.37
C GLY A 93 4.24 2.38 2.89
N VAL A 94 4.74 2.77 1.71
CA VAL A 94 4.65 4.16 1.20
C VAL A 94 3.19 4.63 1.11
N LEU A 95 2.28 3.83 0.55
CA LEU A 95 0.85 4.19 0.48
C LEU A 95 0.24 4.37 1.87
N GLY A 96 0.64 3.54 2.84
CA GLY A 96 0.21 3.66 4.24
C GLY A 96 0.68 4.96 4.88
N ALA A 97 1.95 5.32 4.68
CA ALA A 97 2.51 6.58 5.15
C ALA A 97 1.74 7.78 4.59
N MET A 98 1.54 7.81 3.27
CA MET A 98 0.79 8.88 2.61
C MET A 98 -0.68 8.96 3.08
N LEU A 99 -1.34 7.83 3.38
CA LEU A 99 -2.71 7.81 3.93
C LEU A 99 -2.77 8.40 5.34
N LEU A 100 -1.80 8.12 6.20
CA LEU A 100 -1.72 8.67 7.57
C LEU A 100 -1.43 10.18 7.58
N ASP A 101 -0.83 10.72 6.53
CA ASP A 101 -0.62 12.16 6.36
C ASP A 101 -1.87 12.91 5.87
N THR A 102 -2.98 12.19 5.60
CA THR A 102 -4.25 12.81 5.22
C THR A 102 -5.06 13.20 6.45
N LYS A 103 -6.16 13.98 6.20
CA LYS A 103 -7.19 14.28 7.22
C LYS A 103 -8.20 13.14 7.39
N LEU A 104 -7.96 11.95 6.81
CA LEU A 104 -8.83 10.79 7.00
C LEU A 104 -8.75 10.31 8.46
N ARG A 105 -9.90 9.94 9.00
CA ARG A 105 -9.99 9.42 10.37
C ARG A 105 -9.75 7.90 10.36
N ILE A 106 -8.49 7.51 10.15
CA ILE A 106 -8.03 6.12 10.17
C ILE A 106 -7.60 5.78 11.60
N GLU A 107 -8.09 4.67 12.12
CA GLU A 107 -7.68 4.17 13.43
C GLU A 107 -6.31 3.48 13.33
N ASN A 108 -6.23 2.47 12.47
CA ASN A 108 -5.01 1.71 12.27
C ASN A 108 -4.80 1.37 10.78
N ILE A 109 -3.54 1.18 10.39
CA ILE A 109 -3.18 0.59 9.10
C ILE A 109 -2.47 -0.73 9.33
N ARG A 110 -2.87 -1.76 8.59
CA ARG A 110 -2.16 -3.04 8.46
C ARG A 110 -1.65 -3.18 7.04
N ASN A 111 -0.34 -3.18 6.90
CA ASN A 111 0.35 -3.30 5.63
C ASN A 111 0.75 -4.76 5.43
N LEU A 112 0.01 -5.48 4.59
CA LEU A 112 0.20 -6.91 4.38
C LEU A 112 0.99 -7.12 3.08
N ASP A 113 2.11 -7.83 3.19
CA ASP A 113 2.90 -8.23 2.03
C ASP A 113 3.45 -9.64 2.25
N ILE A 114 3.62 -10.40 1.17
CA ILE A 114 4.21 -11.75 1.25
C ILE A 114 5.72 -11.71 1.44
N ASN A 115 6.34 -10.59 1.10
CA ASN A 115 7.78 -10.39 1.21
C ASN A 115 8.17 -9.89 2.62
N GLY A 116 8.85 -10.75 3.39
CA GLY A 116 9.31 -10.41 4.75
C GLY A 116 10.28 -9.22 4.80
N THR A 117 11.05 -8.97 3.73
CA THR A 117 11.91 -7.78 3.65
C THR A 117 11.06 -6.51 3.60
N CYS A 118 9.93 -6.52 2.88
CA CYS A 118 9.00 -5.39 2.85
C CYS A 118 8.43 -5.08 4.24
N LYS A 119 8.06 -6.10 5.03
CA LYS A 119 7.60 -5.92 6.42
C LYS A 119 8.62 -5.16 7.24
N PHE A 120 9.88 -5.62 7.24
CA PHE A 120 10.94 -5.01 8.04
C PHE A 120 11.15 -3.55 7.67
N ILE A 121 11.26 -3.25 6.37
CA ILE A 121 11.46 -1.89 5.87
C ILE A 121 10.25 -0.99 6.20
N ALA A 122 9.03 -1.51 6.03
CA ALA A 122 7.82 -0.78 6.32
C ALA A 122 7.68 -0.43 7.80
N ASP A 123 7.96 -1.37 8.70
CA ASP A 123 7.93 -1.13 10.15
C ASP A 123 9.01 -0.11 10.56
N GLU A 124 10.20 -0.15 9.94
CA GLU A 124 11.26 0.81 10.23
C GLU A 124 10.94 2.21 9.71
N MET A 125 10.42 2.31 8.48
CA MET A 125 9.98 3.59 7.91
C MET A 125 8.85 4.22 8.75
N MET A 126 8.00 3.39 9.37
CA MET A 126 6.83 3.81 10.14
C MET A 126 7.02 3.59 11.64
N LYS A 127 8.27 3.62 12.15
CA LYS A 127 8.59 3.26 13.54
C LYS A 127 7.82 4.06 14.58
N ASP A 128 7.58 5.33 14.32
CA ASP A 128 6.83 6.19 15.26
C ASP A 128 5.38 5.75 15.38
N GLU A 129 4.75 5.41 14.28
CA GLU A 129 3.38 4.90 14.22
C GLU A 129 3.28 3.44 14.71
N VAL A 130 4.36 2.66 14.59
CA VAL A 130 4.45 1.32 15.22
C VAL A 130 4.50 1.45 16.74
N LEU A 131 5.27 2.40 17.26
CA LEU A 131 5.38 2.66 18.69
C LEU A 131 4.12 3.32 19.27
N ASP A 132 3.39 4.12 18.48
CA ASP A 132 2.11 4.73 18.85
C ASP A 132 0.96 3.74 18.76
N ASN A 133 0.92 2.77 19.71
CA ASN A 133 -0.14 1.75 19.79
C ASN A 133 -0.44 1.00 18.48
N TRP A 134 0.59 0.82 17.65
CA TRP A 134 0.47 0.17 16.34
C TRP A 134 -0.55 0.83 15.41
N LYS A 135 -0.55 2.12 15.40
CA LYS A 135 -1.29 2.88 14.41
C LYS A 135 -0.93 2.45 12.98
N PHE A 136 0.31 2.03 12.79
CA PHE A 136 0.77 1.27 11.62
C PHE A 136 1.42 -0.02 12.06
N LYS A 137 1.17 -1.13 11.34
CA LYS A 137 1.90 -2.38 11.50
C LYS A 137 1.99 -3.12 10.18
N ALA A 138 3.20 -3.49 9.77
CA ALA A 138 3.43 -4.38 8.65
C ALA A 138 3.45 -5.85 9.11
N THR A 139 2.93 -6.74 8.27
CA THR A 139 2.94 -8.18 8.51
C THR A 139 3.33 -8.93 7.24
N THR A 140 4.13 -10.00 7.40
CA THR A 140 4.39 -10.92 6.31
C THR A 140 3.22 -11.88 6.23
N GLN A 141 2.33 -11.68 5.26
CA GLN A 141 1.11 -12.46 5.15
C GLN A 141 0.65 -12.61 3.70
N ASP A 142 0.33 -13.84 3.33
CA ASP A 142 -0.33 -14.16 2.08
C ASP A 142 -1.79 -13.70 2.15
N LEU A 143 -2.21 -12.84 1.22
CA LEU A 143 -3.57 -12.31 1.17
C LEU A 143 -4.67 -13.39 1.03
N PHE A 144 -4.34 -14.56 0.43
CA PHE A 144 -5.23 -15.71 0.35
C PHE A 144 -5.35 -16.50 1.68
N LYS A 145 -4.57 -16.14 2.69
CA LYS A 145 -4.64 -16.76 4.04
C LYS A 145 -5.18 -15.80 5.09
N VAL A 146 -5.51 -14.57 4.72
CA VAL A 146 -6.12 -13.57 5.62
C VAL A 146 -7.57 -13.94 5.89
N ASN A 147 -7.98 -13.94 7.14
CA ASN A 147 -9.40 -13.98 7.49
C ASN A 147 -9.97 -12.57 7.53
N TYR A 148 -10.65 -12.14 6.47
CA TYR A 148 -11.23 -10.81 6.36
C TYR A 148 -12.46 -10.57 7.25
N GLN A 149 -12.97 -11.59 7.91
CA GLN A 149 -14.05 -11.46 8.92
C GLN A 149 -13.46 -11.18 10.30
N THR A 150 -12.39 -11.90 10.67
CA THR A 150 -11.71 -11.73 11.94
C THR A 150 -10.26 -12.14 11.75
N ASN A 151 -9.36 -11.18 11.57
CA ASN A 151 -7.96 -11.49 11.43
C ASN A 151 -7.24 -11.47 12.77
N ARG A 152 -6.43 -12.50 13.01
CA ARG A 152 -5.58 -12.61 14.18
C ARG A 152 -4.25 -11.94 13.89
N VAL A 153 -3.89 -10.96 14.69
CA VAL A 153 -2.63 -10.24 14.57
C VAL A 153 -1.76 -10.56 15.77
N GLU A 154 -0.58 -11.05 15.48
CA GLU A 154 0.44 -11.38 16.47
C GLU A 154 1.53 -10.31 16.46
N VAL A 155 1.96 -9.90 17.63
CA VAL A 155 3.10 -9.01 17.79
C VAL A 155 4.27 -9.81 18.27
N GLU A 156 5.19 -10.03 17.36
CA GLU A 156 6.45 -10.71 17.60
C GLU A 156 7.49 -9.71 18.11
N LEU A 157 8.09 -10.02 19.25
CA LEU A 157 9.24 -9.29 19.76
C LEU A 157 10.52 -9.67 18.99
N PRO A 158 11.61 -8.86 19.11
CA PRO A 158 12.88 -9.15 18.42
C PRO A 158 13.50 -10.51 18.76
N ASP A 159 13.14 -11.10 19.90
CA ASP A 159 13.59 -12.43 20.34
C ASP A 159 12.72 -13.57 19.79
N GLY A 160 11.73 -13.26 18.95
CA GLY A 160 10.78 -14.22 18.36
C GLY A 160 9.61 -14.60 19.26
N THR A 161 9.52 -14.02 20.48
CA THR A 161 8.38 -14.26 21.35
C THR A 161 7.16 -13.44 20.94
N ILE A 162 5.95 -14.00 21.11
CA ILE A 162 4.70 -13.29 20.85
C ILE A 162 4.33 -12.52 22.12
N SER A 163 4.42 -11.19 22.05
CA SER A 163 4.11 -10.33 23.21
C SER A 163 2.62 -10.06 23.35
N LYS A 164 1.90 -10.04 22.25
CA LYS A 164 0.47 -9.72 22.22
C LYS A 164 -0.20 -10.35 21.02
N GLU A 165 -1.42 -10.75 21.25
CA GLU A 165 -2.31 -11.28 20.24
C GLU A 165 -3.65 -10.57 20.33
N PHE A 166 -4.21 -10.15 19.20
CA PHE A 166 -5.54 -9.56 19.15
C PHE A 166 -6.24 -9.89 17.83
N SER A 167 -7.56 -9.80 17.85
CA SER A 167 -8.37 -9.98 16.66
C SER A 167 -8.90 -8.63 16.19
N GLU A 168 -8.81 -8.39 14.89
CA GLU A 168 -9.34 -7.18 14.28
C GLU A 168 -10.10 -7.48 12.99
N VAL A 169 -11.02 -6.59 12.65
CA VAL A 169 -11.81 -6.65 11.43
C VAL A 169 -11.45 -5.46 10.55
N PRO A 170 -10.97 -5.66 9.32
CA PRO A 170 -10.71 -4.53 8.44
C PRO A 170 -12.01 -3.80 8.10
N ALA A 171 -12.07 -2.50 8.35
CA ALA A 171 -13.19 -1.66 7.95
C ALA A 171 -13.12 -1.25 6.48
N LEU A 172 -11.90 -1.15 5.96
CA LEU A 172 -11.59 -0.89 4.56
C LEU A 172 -10.46 -1.80 4.10
N VAL A 173 -10.58 -2.39 2.92
CA VAL A 173 -9.51 -3.16 2.27
C VAL A 173 -9.09 -2.44 1.00
N ILE A 174 -7.81 -2.10 0.89
CA ILE A 174 -7.18 -1.52 -0.28
C ILE A 174 -6.33 -2.60 -0.95
N ASN A 175 -6.65 -2.95 -2.19
CA ASN A 175 -5.88 -3.91 -2.97
C ASN A 175 -5.39 -3.25 -4.26
N THR A 176 -4.09 -3.02 -4.34
CA THR A 176 -3.42 -2.47 -5.51
C THR A 176 -2.86 -3.54 -6.45
N ASN A 177 -3.05 -4.83 -6.10
CA ASN A 177 -2.46 -5.97 -6.80
C ASN A 177 -3.49 -6.82 -7.58
N CYS A 178 -4.63 -6.25 -7.95
CA CYS A 178 -5.69 -7.01 -8.66
C CYS A 178 -5.21 -7.62 -9.99
N SER A 179 -4.17 -7.04 -10.61
CA SER A 179 -3.58 -7.51 -11.87
C SER A 179 -2.31 -8.36 -11.71
N HIS A 180 -1.84 -8.60 -10.49
CA HIS A 180 -0.54 -9.23 -10.25
C HIS A 180 -0.61 -10.70 -9.84
N LEU A 181 -1.76 -11.15 -9.36
CA LEU A 181 -1.93 -12.50 -8.80
C LEU A 181 -3.04 -13.26 -9.51
N ASN A 182 -2.84 -14.58 -9.65
CA ASN A 182 -3.86 -15.50 -10.14
C ASN A 182 -5.07 -15.56 -9.21
N ASN A 183 -6.25 -15.84 -9.76
CA ASN A 183 -7.47 -16.16 -9.02
C ASN A 183 -7.98 -15.05 -8.09
N MET A 184 -7.56 -13.79 -8.34
CA MET A 184 -7.99 -12.66 -7.52
C MET A 184 -9.51 -12.46 -7.52
N GLU A 185 -10.17 -12.70 -8.66
CA GLU A 185 -11.60 -12.54 -8.83
C GLU A 185 -12.38 -13.63 -8.09
N ASN A 186 -12.07 -14.89 -8.40
CA ASN A 186 -12.85 -16.04 -7.94
C ASN A 186 -12.49 -16.52 -6.54
N ASP A 187 -11.18 -16.61 -6.23
CA ASP A 187 -10.75 -17.18 -4.96
C ASP A 187 -10.62 -16.13 -3.86
N TRP A 188 -10.05 -14.96 -4.18
CA TRP A 188 -9.94 -13.91 -3.18
C TRP A 188 -11.21 -13.07 -3.08
N TYR A 189 -11.62 -12.37 -4.16
CA TYR A 189 -12.73 -11.44 -4.10
C TYR A 189 -14.03 -12.16 -3.77
N GLU A 190 -14.43 -13.15 -4.57
CA GLU A 190 -15.73 -13.81 -4.38
C GLU A 190 -15.82 -14.64 -3.12
N LYS A 191 -14.79 -15.42 -2.76
CA LYS A 191 -14.88 -16.38 -1.66
C LYS A 191 -14.43 -15.82 -0.31
N MET A 192 -13.45 -14.90 -0.29
CA MET A 192 -12.84 -14.47 0.97
C MET A 192 -13.36 -13.13 1.47
N ILE A 193 -13.72 -12.20 0.56
CA ILE A 193 -14.16 -10.87 0.97
C ILE A 193 -15.64 -10.87 1.35
N PRO A 194 -16.01 -10.43 2.59
CA PRO A 194 -17.41 -10.30 3.00
C PRO A 194 -18.17 -9.30 2.12
N LYS A 195 -19.44 -9.61 1.79
CA LYS A 195 -20.31 -8.78 0.93
C LYS A 195 -20.56 -7.35 1.42
N THR A 196 -20.29 -7.07 2.69
CA THR A 196 -20.49 -5.73 3.28
C THR A 196 -19.18 -4.95 3.43
N ARG A 197 -18.08 -5.48 2.88
CA ARG A 197 -16.75 -4.89 3.05
C ARG A 197 -16.57 -3.67 2.14
N LYS A 198 -16.09 -2.56 2.73
CA LYS A 198 -15.61 -1.41 1.96
C LYS A 198 -14.30 -1.78 1.26
N MET A 199 -14.20 -1.47 -0.02
CA MET A 199 -13.09 -1.85 -0.86
C MET A 199 -12.56 -0.66 -1.66
N VAL A 200 -11.24 -0.65 -1.85
CA VAL A 200 -10.55 0.09 -2.91
C VAL A 200 -9.80 -0.96 -3.73
N LEU A 201 -10.18 -1.13 -4.98
CA LEU A 201 -9.60 -2.11 -5.89
C LEU A 201 -8.91 -1.39 -7.03
N VAL A 202 -7.65 -1.78 -7.31
CA VAL A 202 -6.87 -1.21 -8.41
C VAL A 202 -6.33 -2.31 -9.29
N GLY A 203 -6.65 -2.23 -10.58
CA GLY A 203 -6.10 -3.06 -11.65
C GLY A 203 -5.41 -2.19 -12.68
N GLU A 204 -4.72 -2.84 -13.62
CA GLU A 204 -3.95 -2.13 -14.66
C GLU A 204 -3.92 -2.86 -15.99
N THR A 205 -3.61 -2.09 -17.05
CA THR A 205 -3.23 -2.64 -18.35
C THR A 205 -1.74 -2.97 -18.39
N GLY A 206 -1.30 -3.61 -19.44
CA GLY A 206 0.12 -3.79 -19.75
C GLY A 206 0.62 -5.22 -19.53
N ASN A 207 1.93 -5.35 -19.43
CA ASN A 207 2.59 -6.66 -19.39
C ASN A 207 2.71 -7.18 -17.94
N VAL A 208 1.57 -7.34 -17.28
CA VAL A 208 1.46 -7.98 -15.96
C VAL A 208 0.65 -9.26 -16.06
N PRO A 209 0.83 -10.24 -15.17
CA PRO A 209 0.27 -11.58 -15.32
C PRO A 209 -1.23 -11.64 -15.60
N HIS A 210 -2.01 -10.75 -14.98
CA HIS A 210 -3.49 -10.71 -15.08
C HIS A 210 -3.96 -9.28 -15.37
N SER A 211 -3.36 -8.65 -16.38
CA SER A 211 -3.78 -7.32 -16.84
C SER A 211 -5.20 -7.33 -17.37
N TYR A 212 -5.90 -6.23 -17.16
CA TYR A 212 -7.23 -6.00 -17.72
C TYR A 212 -7.10 -5.19 -19.01
N PRO A 213 -7.69 -5.64 -20.13
CA PRO A 213 -7.57 -4.93 -21.40
C PRO A 213 -8.26 -3.56 -21.38
N ASN A 214 -9.25 -3.38 -20.49
CA ASN A 214 -9.98 -2.12 -20.34
C ASN A 214 -10.78 -2.10 -19.03
N GLN A 215 -11.31 -0.92 -18.70
CA GLN A 215 -12.12 -0.70 -17.50
C GLN A 215 -13.37 -1.60 -17.43
N LYS A 216 -13.99 -1.92 -18.57
CA LYS A 216 -15.20 -2.76 -18.61
C LYS A 216 -14.92 -4.17 -18.10
N THR A 217 -13.80 -4.77 -18.50
CA THR A 217 -13.39 -6.09 -18.02
C THR A 217 -13.02 -6.06 -16.55
N PHE A 218 -12.30 -5.03 -16.09
CA PHE A 218 -12.02 -4.85 -14.66
C PHE A 218 -13.30 -4.70 -13.83
N ASN A 219 -14.26 -3.92 -14.30
CA ASN A 219 -15.55 -3.73 -13.62
C ASN A 219 -16.38 -5.01 -13.53
N ALA A 220 -16.35 -5.84 -14.56
CA ALA A 220 -17.03 -7.13 -14.57
C ALA A 220 -16.39 -8.13 -13.60
N ALA A 221 -15.07 -8.08 -13.44
CA ALA A 221 -14.31 -8.94 -12.52
C ALA A 221 -14.61 -8.64 -11.04
N TYR A 222 -14.92 -7.39 -10.72
CA TYR A 222 -15.15 -6.94 -9.34
C TYR A 222 -16.50 -6.22 -9.19
N PRO A 223 -17.63 -6.94 -9.26
CA PRO A 223 -18.94 -6.33 -9.08
C PRO A 223 -19.10 -5.81 -7.63
N MET A 224 -19.63 -4.60 -7.46
CA MET A 224 -19.90 -3.99 -6.16
C MET A 224 -21.40 -3.81 -5.96
N SER A 225 -21.90 -4.07 -4.75
CA SER A 225 -23.31 -3.83 -4.41
C SER A 225 -23.63 -2.34 -4.33
N PHE A 226 -22.63 -1.53 -3.97
CA PHE A 226 -22.69 -0.08 -3.95
C PHE A 226 -21.36 0.53 -4.40
N GLU A 227 -21.34 1.06 -5.61
CA GLU A 227 -20.17 1.71 -6.18
C GLU A 227 -20.20 3.22 -5.89
N GLN A 228 -19.17 3.74 -5.26
CA GLN A 228 -19.03 5.16 -4.91
C GLN A 228 -18.09 5.90 -5.84
N TYR A 229 -17.15 5.17 -6.44
CA TYR A 229 -16.21 5.70 -7.41
C TYR A 229 -15.79 4.60 -8.39
N ASN A 230 -15.65 5.00 -9.64
CA ASN A 230 -15.13 4.16 -10.71
C ASN A 230 -14.40 5.07 -11.70
N GLY A 231 -13.13 4.82 -11.94
CA GLY A 231 -12.33 5.72 -12.76
C GLY A 231 -11.12 5.06 -13.39
N VAL A 232 -10.53 5.80 -14.32
CA VAL A 232 -9.32 5.45 -15.06
C VAL A 232 -8.28 6.54 -14.87
N LEU A 233 -7.05 6.13 -14.62
CA LEU A 233 -5.88 6.99 -14.64
C LEU A 233 -4.95 6.50 -15.75
N THR A 234 -4.46 7.40 -16.59
CA THR A 234 -3.43 7.09 -17.58
C THR A 234 -2.12 7.75 -17.17
N VAL A 235 -1.07 6.96 -17.09
CA VAL A 235 0.31 7.42 -16.83
C VAL A 235 1.18 6.85 -17.93
N ASP A 236 1.72 7.74 -18.75
CA ASP A 236 2.39 7.37 -20.00
C ASP A 236 1.46 6.48 -20.86
N ASP A 237 1.83 5.26 -21.21
CA ASP A 237 1.03 4.29 -22.00
C ASP A 237 0.26 3.30 -21.15
N LYS A 238 0.33 3.40 -19.84
CA LYS A 238 -0.29 2.48 -18.90
C LYS A 238 -1.59 3.06 -18.35
N GLN A 239 -2.65 2.25 -18.34
CA GLN A 239 -3.90 2.61 -17.69
C GLN A 239 -4.06 1.85 -16.39
N TYR A 240 -4.53 2.57 -15.38
CA TYR A 240 -4.95 2.03 -14.09
C TYR A 240 -6.46 2.21 -13.95
N PHE A 241 -7.12 1.18 -13.44
CA PHE A 241 -8.55 1.17 -13.18
C PHE A 241 -8.77 1.12 -11.69
N MET A 242 -9.66 1.94 -11.15
CA MET A 242 -9.96 1.92 -9.72
C MET A 242 -11.44 1.91 -9.46
N LYS A 243 -11.87 1.07 -8.52
CA LYS A 243 -13.21 1.08 -7.94
C LYS A 243 -13.14 1.30 -6.44
N ILE A 244 -14.06 2.12 -5.92
CA ILE A 244 -14.28 2.31 -4.48
C ILE A 244 -15.75 2.08 -4.20
N GLY A 245 -16.05 1.21 -3.22
CA GLY A 245 -17.44 0.91 -2.89
C GLY A 245 -17.56 -0.19 -1.85
N ILE A 246 -18.70 -0.87 -1.87
CA ILE A 246 -19.03 -2.01 -0.99
C ILE A 246 -19.24 -3.23 -1.86
N LYS A 247 -18.61 -4.35 -1.48
CA LYS A 247 -18.82 -5.64 -2.17
C LYS A 247 -20.25 -6.12 -2.04
#